data_638055f05b01c5277ea571c73d4287d1
#
_entry.id   638055f05b01c5277ea571c73d4287d1
#
_cell.length_a   1.000
_cell.length_b   1.000
_cell.length_c   1.000
_cell.angle_alpha   90.00
_cell.angle_beta   90.00
_cell.angle_gamma   90.00
#
_symmetry.space_group_name_H-M   'P 1'
#
loop_
_entity.id
_entity.type
_entity.pdbx_description
1 polymer ?
#
loop_
_entity_poly.entity_id
_entity_poly.type
_entity_poly.pdbx_seq_one_letter_code
_entity_poly.pdbx_strand_id
1 'polypeptide(L)'
;FVAAGGDLQNAQEIGMGYEAPGSKTVSTTSGTKTWKWQAYNVHDFMWAADPTYKMITRKPAGGGPLLRVVYKAVDSLENNWQKMADVVNNAYPIIAKTFGAYPYKTYTFIQGGDGGMEYPMSTLIKSASVGTAIHEWMHTWYQMLMGSNESLYPWMDEGFTDYASTRVMAELNGAKGFPFDGSYRSYISLTKSPFDEPASTHSDHYNTNMAYSTSAYSKGAVFMSQLGYVIGDSIRDQVLIDYYNAWRFKHPNPNDFVRVAEKRSGLELDWYKEYWINSTKTIDYAVGDINLVNDKANITIKRVGKMPMPIDVLVTYKDGSQEMHYVPLNLQFGEKPVEGNVPRTVHVAWKWVDPVYQVAISKSIKDIKSIEIDPSLRMADVNRSNNKLVIPD
;
A
#
# COMPACT_ATOMS: atom_id res chain seq x y z
N PHE A 1 -30.86 18.43 -3.32
CA PHE A 1 -29.72 18.31 -2.41
C PHE A 1 -28.43 18.40 -3.22
N VAL A 2 -27.46 19.19 -2.73
CA VAL A 2 -26.11 19.28 -3.32
C VAL A 2 -25.09 18.77 -2.30
N ALA A 3 -24.21 17.90 -2.73
CA ALA A 3 -23.08 17.43 -1.96
C ALA A 3 -21.76 17.83 -2.68
N ALA A 4 -20.72 18.15 -1.92
CA ALA A 4 -19.43 18.52 -2.48
C ALA A 4 -18.28 18.21 -1.51
N GLY A 5 -17.07 18.27 -2.05
CA GLY A 5 -15.86 18.42 -1.25
C GLY A 5 -15.78 19.82 -0.61
N GLY A 6 -15.17 19.90 0.56
CA GLY A 6 -15.01 21.17 1.26
C GLY A 6 -16.05 21.46 2.34
N ASP A 7 -15.96 22.66 2.88
CA ASP A 7 -16.80 23.13 3.99
C ASP A 7 -17.91 24.04 3.47
N LEU A 8 -19.17 23.69 3.77
CA LEU A 8 -20.34 24.51 3.42
C LEU A 8 -20.38 25.77 4.33
N GLN A 9 -20.29 26.94 3.72
CA GLN A 9 -20.18 28.22 4.44
C GLN A 9 -21.52 28.76 4.94
N ASN A 10 -22.62 28.40 4.27
CA ASN A 10 -23.96 28.87 4.60
C ASN A 10 -24.90 27.71 5.00
N ALA A 11 -24.41 26.82 5.83
CA ALA A 11 -25.12 25.60 6.26
C ALA A 11 -26.50 25.91 6.87
N GLN A 12 -26.64 26.99 7.61
CA GLN A 12 -27.94 27.37 8.20
C GLN A 12 -28.97 27.85 7.20
N GLU A 13 -28.55 28.51 6.11
CA GLU A 13 -29.45 28.89 5.02
C GLU A 13 -29.90 27.66 4.22
N ILE A 14 -29.02 26.71 4.07
CA ILE A 14 -29.29 25.49 3.31
C ILE A 14 -30.18 24.54 4.10
N GLY A 15 -29.86 24.31 5.36
CA GLY A 15 -30.49 23.27 6.17
C GLY A 15 -30.12 21.86 5.66
N MET A 16 -31.13 21.00 5.52
CA MET A 16 -30.98 19.65 4.94
C MET A 16 -29.99 18.75 5.67
N GLY A 17 -29.73 19.00 6.95
CA GLY A 17 -28.77 18.23 7.77
C GLY A 17 -27.34 18.77 7.76
N TYR A 18 -27.07 19.87 7.08
CA TYR A 18 -25.77 20.56 7.13
C TYR A 18 -25.65 21.52 8.31
N GLU A 19 -26.77 22.01 8.82
CA GLU A 19 -26.82 22.92 9.95
C GLU A 19 -26.31 22.26 11.24
N ALA A 20 -25.83 23.08 12.16
CA ALA A 20 -25.41 22.58 13.47
C ALA A 20 -26.59 21.92 14.21
N PRO A 21 -26.41 20.81 14.93
CA PRO A 21 -27.44 20.13 15.67
C PRO A 21 -28.19 21.08 16.62
N GLY A 22 -29.52 21.11 16.53
CA GLY A 22 -30.37 21.96 17.36
C GLY A 22 -30.43 23.43 16.93
N SER A 23 -29.75 23.84 15.88
CA SER A 23 -29.87 25.19 15.31
C SER A 23 -31.13 25.32 14.45
N LYS A 24 -31.68 26.54 14.36
CA LYS A 24 -32.78 26.81 13.43
C LYS A 24 -32.22 27.14 12.05
N THR A 25 -32.85 26.59 11.00
CA THR A 25 -32.56 27.00 9.62
C THR A 25 -33.13 28.41 9.36
N VAL A 26 -32.38 29.19 8.58
CA VAL A 26 -32.84 30.50 8.11
C VAL A 26 -33.71 30.30 6.88
N SER A 27 -34.96 30.75 6.93
CA SER A 27 -35.87 30.69 5.78
C SER A 27 -35.40 31.64 4.65
N THR A 28 -35.22 31.13 3.47
CA THR A 28 -34.98 31.97 2.28
C THR A 28 -36.34 32.31 1.65
N THR A 29 -36.55 33.57 1.31
CA THR A 29 -37.77 34.03 0.63
C THR A 29 -37.77 33.79 -0.88
N SER A 30 -36.65 33.37 -1.45
CA SER A 30 -36.52 33.06 -2.88
C SER A 30 -36.81 31.59 -3.14
N GLY A 31 -37.35 31.26 -4.32
CA GLY A 31 -37.56 29.89 -4.80
C GLY A 31 -36.28 29.11 -5.11
N THR A 32 -35.11 29.70 -4.90
CA THR A 32 -33.79 29.15 -5.18
C THR A 32 -32.90 29.19 -3.95
N LYS A 33 -31.98 28.25 -3.82
CA LYS A 33 -30.93 28.23 -2.78
C LYS A 33 -29.55 28.34 -3.43
N THR A 34 -28.69 29.18 -2.88
CA THR A 34 -27.29 29.28 -3.30
C THR A 34 -26.42 28.51 -2.31
N TRP A 35 -25.67 27.55 -2.79
CA TRP A 35 -24.72 26.77 -2.00
C TRP A 35 -23.34 27.41 -2.09
N LYS A 36 -22.70 27.69 -0.92
CA LYS A 36 -21.38 28.33 -0.85
C LYS A 36 -20.41 27.37 -0.21
N TRP A 37 -19.54 26.79 -1.00
CA TRP A 37 -18.52 25.85 -0.54
C TRP A 37 -17.14 26.49 -0.52
N GLN A 38 -16.28 26.03 0.39
CA GLN A 38 -14.90 26.44 0.45
C GLN A 38 -13.99 25.24 0.77
N ALA A 39 -12.92 25.09 0.00
CA ALA A 39 -11.85 24.14 0.22
C ALA A 39 -10.50 24.85 0.13
N TYR A 40 -9.55 24.50 1.00
CA TYR A 40 -8.21 25.07 1.04
C TYR A 40 -7.18 24.02 0.73
N ASN A 41 -6.09 24.41 0.05
CA ASN A 41 -4.99 23.52 -0.31
C ASN A 41 -5.46 22.27 -1.06
N VAL A 42 -6.30 22.47 -2.04
CA VAL A 42 -6.83 21.45 -2.96
C VAL A 42 -6.54 21.88 -4.40
N HIS A 43 -6.33 20.91 -5.27
CA HIS A 43 -6.05 21.15 -6.68
C HIS A 43 -7.27 20.89 -7.58
N ASP A 44 -8.36 20.36 -7.01
CA ASP A 44 -9.60 20.09 -7.70
C ASP A 44 -10.80 20.26 -6.75
N PHE A 45 -12.01 20.35 -7.31
CA PHE A 45 -13.23 20.50 -6.54
C PHE A 45 -14.40 19.81 -7.24
N MET A 46 -15.03 18.85 -6.56
CA MET A 46 -16.16 18.10 -7.07
C MET A 46 -17.44 18.44 -6.32
N TRP A 47 -18.55 18.44 -7.06
CA TRP A 47 -19.89 18.49 -6.49
C TRP A 47 -20.86 17.57 -7.26
N ALA A 48 -21.90 17.14 -6.60
CA ALA A 48 -22.99 16.36 -7.19
C ALA A 48 -24.33 16.85 -6.66
N ALA A 49 -25.38 16.71 -7.46
CA ALA A 49 -26.74 17.11 -7.09
C ALA A 49 -27.75 16.04 -7.49
N ASP A 50 -28.63 15.72 -6.58
CA ASP A 50 -29.75 14.81 -6.84
C ASP A 50 -30.92 15.17 -5.89
N PRO A 51 -32.20 15.22 -6.39
CA PRO A 51 -33.35 15.53 -5.54
C PRO A 51 -33.62 14.46 -4.49
N THR A 52 -33.15 13.23 -4.69
CA THR A 52 -33.39 12.08 -3.80
C THR A 52 -32.27 11.84 -2.79
N TYR A 53 -31.20 12.65 -2.80
CA TYR A 53 -30.12 12.46 -1.86
C TYR A 53 -30.56 12.58 -0.40
N LYS A 54 -30.11 11.59 0.38
CA LYS A 54 -30.09 11.59 1.86
C LYS A 54 -28.66 11.66 2.36
N MET A 55 -28.45 12.07 3.60
CA MET A 55 -27.12 12.18 4.20
C MET A 55 -27.07 11.49 5.57
N ILE A 56 -26.05 10.69 5.77
CA ILE A 56 -25.62 10.14 7.06
C ILE A 56 -24.38 10.89 7.51
N THR A 57 -24.26 11.19 8.78
CA THR A 57 -23.04 11.78 9.37
C THR A 57 -22.43 10.85 10.40
N ARG A 58 -21.08 10.83 10.47
CA ARG A 58 -20.32 10.14 11.52
C ARG A 58 -19.17 11.03 11.97
N LYS A 59 -18.77 10.87 13.22
CA LYS A 59 -17.59 11.54 13.78
C LYS A 59 -16.71 10.50 14.46
N PRO A 60 -15.48 10.27 13.94
CA PRO A 60 -14.58 9.27 14.52
C PRO A 60 -14.24 9.57 15.99
N ALA A 61 -14.12 8.53 16.78
CA ALA A 61 -13.65 8.63 18.15
C ALA A 61 -12.21 9.16 18.21
N GLY A 62 -11.92 10.00 19.19
CA GLY A 62 -10.58 10.57 19.34
C GLY A 62 -10.25 11.73 18.39
N GLY A 63 -11.22 12.21 17.61
CA GLY A 63 -11.04 13.33 16.67
C GLY A 63 -11.22 12.91 15.21
N GLY A 64 -10.69 13.73 14.28
CA GLY A 64 -10.81 13.47 12.84
C GLY A 64 -11.91 14.29 12.16
N PRO A 65 -12.14 14.08 10.86
CA PRO A 65 -13.13 14.81 10.08
C PRO A 65 -14.56 14.46 10.47
N LEU A 66 -15.49 15.37 10.19
CA LEU A 66 -16.90 15.00 10.09
C LEU A 66 -17.09 14.23 8.77
N LEU A 67 -17.42 12.95 8.86
CA LEU A 67 -17.70 12.11 7.72
C LEU A 67 -19.15 12.29 7.30
N ARG A 68 -19.38 12.50 6.02
CA ARG A 68 -20.70 12.55 5.40
C ARG A 68 -20.80 11.43 4.36
N VAL A 69 -21.89 10.71 4.38
CA VAL A 69 -22.26 9.72 3.35
C VAL A 69 -23.55 10.18 2.71
N VAL A 70 -23.49 10.57 1.46
CA VAL A 70 -24.61 11.08 0.67
C VAL A 70 -25.00 10.05 -0.39
N TYR A 71 -26.23 9.60 -0.36
CA TYR A 71 -26.70 8.49 -1.19
C TYR A 71 -28.14 8.71 -1.66
N LYS A 72 -28.51 8.09 -2.76
CA LYS A 72 -29.86 8.12 -3.30
C LYS A 72 -30.80 7.32 -2.42
N ALA A 73 -31.95 7.90 -2.11
CA ALA A 73 -32.95 7.27 -1.25
C ALA A 73 -33.59 6.06 -1.93
N VAL A 74 -33.05 4.88 -1.62
CA VAL A 74 -33.64 3.58 -1.99
C VAL A 74 -33.73 2.75 -0.71
N ASP A 75 -34.92 2.56 -0.19
CA ASP A 75 -35.17 1.96 1.14
C ASP A 75 -34.50 0.60 1.34
N SER A 76 -34.46 -0.24 0.31
CA SER A 76 -33.78 -1.55 0.38
C SER A 76 -32.27 -1.47 0.53
N LEU A 77 -31.62 -0.34 0.21
CA LEU A 77 -30.17 -0.14 0.24
C LEU A 77 -29.71 0.72 1.41
N GLU A 78 -30.60 1.39 2.12
CA GLU A 78 -30.27 2.33 3.20
C GLU A 78 -29.39 1.69 4.28
N ASN A 79 -29.71 0.46 4.70
CA ASN A 79 -28.93 -0.26 5.70
C ASN A 79 -27.49 -0.53 5.28
N ASN A 80 -27.23 -0.71 3.98
CA ASN A 80 -25.86 -0.91 3.48
C ASN A 80 -25.04 0.39 3.59
N TRP A 81 -25.64 1.55 3.31
CA TRP A 81 -25.00 2.84 3.46
C TRP A 81 -24.71 3.17 4.94
N GLN A 82 -25.63 2.80 5.85
CA GLN A 82 -25.40 2.94 7.30
C GLN A 82 -24.20 2.09 7.74
N LYS A 83 -24.15 0.82 7.34
CA LYS A 83 -23.03 -0.10 7.65
C LYS A 83 -21.70 0.43 7.10
N MET A 84 -21.68 0.90 5.85
CA MET A 84 -20.49 1.50 5.27
C MET A 84 -20.04 2.72 6.07
N ALA A 85 -20.96 3.63 6.44
CA ALA A 85 -20.67 4.80 7.26
C ALA A 85 -20.03 4.42 8.60
N ASP A 86 -20.51 3.36 9.25
CA ASP A 86 -19.95 2.87 10.51
C ASP A 86 -18.54 2.30 10.32
N VAL A 87 -18.31 1.54 9.25
CA VAL A 87 -17.00 0.94 8.97
C VAL A 87 -15.96 2.01 8.63
N VAL A 88 -16.27 2.98 7.76
CA VAL A 88 -15.31 4.06 7.44
C VAL A 88 -15.04 4.94 8.67
N ASN A 89 -16.03 5.14 9.53
CA ASN A 89 -15.83 5.84 10.81
C ASN A 89 -14.82 5.11 11.71
N ASN A 90 -14.92 3.79 11.80
CA ASN A 90 -14.03 2.95 12.60
C ASN A 90 -12.63 2.79 11.96
N ALA A 91 -12.49 3.00 10.66
CA ALA A 91 -11.22 2.96 9.95
C ALA A 91 -10.31 4.15 10.28
N TYR A 92 -10.87 5.32 10.59
CA TYR A 92 -10.08 6.54 10.74
C TYR A 92 -8.95 6.46 11.77
N PRO A 93 -9.14 5.92 12.99
CA PRO A 93 -8.05 5.80 13.95
C PRO A 93 -6.87 4.98 13.43
N ILE A 94 -7.13 3.91 12.67
CA ILE A 94 -6.12 3.08 12.02
C ILE A 94 -5.37 3.91 10.97
N ILE A 95 -6.11 4.59 10.11
CA ILE A 95 -5.58 5.44 9.04
C ILE A 95 -4.69 6.54 9.62
N ALA A 96 -5.21 7.30 10.58
CA ALA A 96 -4.49 8.42 11.20
C ALA A 96 -3.19 7.99 11.88
N LYS A 97 -3.20 6.84 12.55
CA LYS A 97 -2.02 6.26 13.20
C LYS A 97 -0.96 5.84 12.19
N THR A 98 -1.36 5.24 11.08
CA THR A 98 -0.45 4.57 10.14
C THR A 98 0.03 5.51 9.03
N PHE A 99 -0.81 6.41 8.55
CA PHE A 99 -0.56 7.24 7.37
C PHE A 99 -0.54 8.74 7.66
N GLY A 100 -0.91 9.17 8.87
CA GLY A 100 -0.98 10.56 9.27
C GLY A 100 -2.42 11.08 9.41
N ALA A 101 -2.59 12.15 10.16
CA ALA A 101 -3.92 12.72 10.45
C ALA A 101 -4.52 13.38 9.19
N TYR A 102 -5.82 13.21 8.99
CA TYR A 102 -6.56 13.93 7.95
C TYR A 102 -6.60 15.43 8.27
N PRO A 103 -6.14 16.32 7.36
CA PRO A 103 -5.90 17.71 7.71
C PRO A 103 -7.13 18.63 7.55
N TYR A 104 -8.23 18.13 7.01
CA TYR A 104 -9.43 18.93 6.77
C TYR A 104 -10.53 18.62 7.79
N LYS A 105 -11.55 19.50 7.85
CA LYS A 105 -12.66 19.37 8.82
C LYS A 105 -13.69 18.31 8.42
N THR A 106 -13.87 18.10 7.12
CA THR A 106 -14.93 17.25 6.57
C THR A 106 -14.41 16.34 5.46
N TYR A 107 -15.05 15.18 5.30
CA TYR A 107 -14.90 14.31 4.12
C TYR A 107 -16.27 13.78 3.70
N THR A 108 -16.55 13.75 2.39
CA THR A 108 -17.87 13.37 1.89
C THR A 108 -17.78 12.21 0.90
N PHE A 109 -18.37 11.08 1.24
CA PHE A 109 -18.63 9.97 0.32
C PHE A 109 -19.95 10.24 -0.38
N ILE A 110 -19.98 10.26 -1.72
CA ILE A 110 -21.15 10.63 -2.50
C ILE A 110 -21.47 9.50 -3.48
N GLN A 111 -22.72 9.04 -3.47
CA GLN A 111 -23.15 8.09 -4.50
C GLN A 111 -23.18 8.76 -5.86
N GLY A 112 -22.34 8.26 -6.78
CA GLY A 112 -22.21 8.73 -8.16
C GLY A 112 -22.41 7.66 -9.19
N GLY A 113 -21.98 7.92 -10.42
CA GLY A 113 -22.11 7.01 -11.56
C GLY A 113 -20.96 6.01 -11.71
N ASP A 114 -19.76 6.39 -11.27
CA ASP A 114 -18.54 5.61 -11.42
C ASP A 114 -18.37 4.59 -10.30
N GLY A 115 -17.57 3.54 -10.54
CA GLY A 115 -17.27 2.52 -9.56
C GLY A 115 -16.67 3.09 -8.29
N GLY A 116 -15.63 3.88 -8.45
CA GLY A 116 -14.98 4.76 -7.48
C GLY A 116 -14.26 5.86 -8.23
N MET A 117 -14.20 7.06 -7.68
CA MET A 117 -13.43 8.19 -8.20
C MET A 117 -13.10 9.16 -7.08
N GLU A 118 -11.83 9.36 -6.89
CA GLU A 118 -11.25 10.22 -5.87
C GLU A 118 -11.29 11.70 -6.23
N TYR A 119 -11.51 12.53 -5.21
CA TYR A 119 -11.40 13.97 -5.26
C TYR A 119 -10.91 14.53 -3.92
N PRO A 120 -10.33 15.74 -3.89
CA PRO A 120 -9.99 16.37 -2.63
C PRO A 120 -11.23 16.52 -1.72
N MET A 121 -11.14 16.04 -0.49
CA MET A 121 -12.18 16.10 0.55
C MET A 121 -13.48 15.35 0.21
N SER A 122 -13.52 14.57 -0.87
CA SER A 122 -14.73 13.82 -1.26
C SER A 122 -14.38 12.69 -2.24
N THR A 123 -15.35 11.81 -2.45
CA THR A 123 -15.26 10.75 -3.46
C THR A 123 -16.64 10.45 -4.06
N LEU A 124 -16.65 10.02 -5.32
CA LEU A 124 -17.82 9.40 -5.93
C LEU A 124 -17.70 7.87 -5.84
N ILE A 125 -18.74 7.20 -5.38
CA ILE A 125 -18.83 5.74 -5.33
C ILE A 125 -20.20 5.28 -5.82
N LYS A 126 -20.23 4.20 -6.62
CA LYS A 126 -21.47 3.70 -7.21
C LYS A 126 -22.38 3.02 -6.21
N SER A 127 -21.81 2.38 -5.20
CA SER A 127 -22.52 1.55 -4.22
C SER A 127 -21.88 1.64 -2.83
N ALA A 128 -22.58 1.15 -1.82
CA ALA A 128 -22.09 1.09 -0.43
C ALA A 128 -21.00 0.00 -0.25
N SER A 129 -20.01 -0.06 -1.14
CA SER A 129 -18.84 -0.94 -1.05
C SER A 129 -17.85 -0.37 -0.07
N VAL A 130 -17.61 -1.07 1.04
CA VAL A 130 -16.61 -0.65 2.04
C VAL A 130 -15.21 -0.63 1.44
N GLY A 131 -14.84 -1.66 0.67
CA GLY A 131 -13.51 -1.74 0.05
C GLY A 131 -13.24 -0.55 -0.86
N THR A 132 -14.20 -0.22 -1.75
CA THR A 132 -14.12 0.96 -2.61
C THR A 132 -14.06 2.25 -1.78
N ALA A 133 -14.93 2.41 -0.80
CA ALA A 133 -14.94 3.61 0.04
C ALA A 133 -13.61 3.84 0.77
N ILE A 134 -12.97 2.78 1.28
CA ILE A 134 -11.65 2.89 1.92
C ILE A 134 -10.57 3.19 0.88
N HIS A 135 -10.59 2.55 -0.30
CA HIS A 135 -9.64 2.83 -1.39
C HIS A 135 -9.71 4.30 -1.79
N GLU A 136 -10.89 4.79 -2.16
CA GLU A 136 -11.07 6.18 -2.56
C GLU A 136 -10.72 7.18 -1.45
N TRP A 137 -10.97 6.81 -0.18
CA TRP A 137 -10.57 7.67 0.92
C TRP A 137 -9.06 7.72 1.10
N MET A 138 -8.35 6.60 0.86
CA MET A 138 -6.89 6.56 0.95
C MET A 138 -6.20 7.39 -0.13
N HIS A 139 -6.84 7.65 -1.28
CA HIS A 139 -6.37 8.65 -2.24
C HIS A 139 -6.24 10.06 -1.63
N THR A 140 -6.89 10.34 -0.51
CA THR A 140 -6.62 11.58 0.23
C THR A 140 -5.14 11.72 0.57
N TRP A 141 -4.49 10.63 1.02
CA TRP A 141 -3.06 10.63 1.33
C TRP A 141 -2.22 10.49 0.07
N TYR A 142 -2.58 9.55 -0.79
CA TYR A 142 -1.91 9.21 -2.04
C TYR A 142 -2.88 9.39 -3.19
N GLN A 143 -3.01 10.47 -3.66
CA GLN A 143 -2.38 11.55 -4.42
C GLN A 143 -2.83 12.94 -3.91
N MET A 144 -4.04 13.11 -3.34
CA MET A 144 -4.65 14.44 -3.10
C MET A 144 -3.82 15.33 -2.18
N LEU A 145 -3.27 14.80 -1.08
CA LEU A 145 -2.43 15.57 -0.15
C LEU A 145 -0.99 15.72 -0.65
N MET A 146 -0.44 14.68 -1.26
CA MET A 146 0.91 14.73 -1.79
C MET A 146 0.95 15.58 -3.05
N GLY A 147 -0.06 15.49 -3.91
CA GLY A 147 -0.13 16.20 -5.18
C GLY A 147 0.92 15.67 -6.17
N SER A 148 1.26 14.38 -6.11
CA SER A 148 2.10 13.74 -7.12
C SER A 148 1.42 13.75 -8.49
N ASN A 149 2.19 13.76 -9.58
CA ASN A 149 1.64 13.71 -10.92
C ASN A 149 1.17 12.29 -11.25
N GLU A 150 -0.13 12.05 -11.20
CA GLU A 150 -0.75 10.75 -11.39
C GLU A 150 -0.59 10.20 -12.82
N SER A 151 -0.50 11.08 -13.81
CA SER A 151 -0.27 10.66 -15.19
C SER A 151 1.15 10.13 -15.42
N LEU A 152 2.14 10.74 -14.78
CA LEU A 152 3.54 10.29 -14.86
C LEU A 152 3.85 9.15 -13.88
N TYR A 153 3.17 9.10 -12.74
CA TYR A 153 3.46 8.17 -11.66
C TYR A 153 2.20 7.47 -11.13
N PRO A 154 1.43 6.78 -12.02
CA PRO A 154 0.17 6.13 -11.60
C PRO A 154 0.37 5.11 -10.47
N TRP A 155 1.54 4.50 -10.36
CA TRP A 155 1.88 3.57 -9.29
C TRP A 155 2.05 4.23 -7.91
N MET A 156 2.36 5.54 -7.86
CA MET A 156 2.42 6.31 -6.59
C MET A 156 1.03 6.74 -6.12
N ASP A 157 0.11 6.88 -7.06
CA ASP A 157 -1.29 7.16 -6.81
C ASP A 157 -2.03 5.87 -6.44
N GLU A 158 -2.31 5.03 -7.40
CA GLU A 158 -3.10 3.82 -7.24
C GLU A 158 -2.39 2.74 -6.40
N GLY A 159 -1.08 2.58 -6.59
CA GLY A 159 -0.33 1.54 -5.92
C GLY A 159 -0.14 1.80 -4.42
N PHE A 160 0.13 3.03 -4.02
CA PHE A 160 0.22 3.39 -2.60
C PHE A 160 -1.16 3.34 -1.95
N THR A 161 -2.19 3.74 -2.67
CA THR A 161 -3.58 3.66 -2.24
C THR A 161 -4.05 2.21 -2.09
N ASP A 162 -3.75 1.33 -3.04
CA ASP A 162 -4.07 -0.10 -2.96
C ASP A 162 -3.34 -0.78 -1.79
N TYR A 163 -2.07 -0.46 -1.58
CA TYR A 163 -1.33 -0.89 -0.41
C TYR A 163 -2.00 -0.42 0.90
N ALA A 164 -2.33 0.86 0.99
CA ALA A 164 -2.88 1.45 2.20
C ALA A 164 -4.28 0.91 2.51
N SER A 165 -5.16 0.85 1.52
CA SER A 165 -6.52 0.33 1.68
C SER A 165 -6.53 -1.15 2.06
N THR A 166 -5.69 -1.97 1.43
CA THR A 166 -5.52 -3.40 1.77
C THR A 166 -5.09 -3.55 3.23
N ARG A 167 -4.14 -2.74 3.69
CA ARG A 167 -3.66 -2.79 5.07
C ARG A 167 -4.72 -2.35 6.08
N VAL A 168 -5.45 -1.27 5.80
CA VAL A 168 -6.56 -0.80 6.64
C VAL A 168 -7.64 -1.86 6.74
N MET A 169 -8.04 -2.44 5.62
CA MET A 169 -9.06 -3.50 5.58
C MET A 169 -8.64 -4.75 6.34
N ALA A 170 -7.37 -5.15 6.24
CA ALA A 170 -6.83 -6.28 7.00
C ALA A 170 -6.88 -6.04 8.52
N GLU A 171 -6.51 -4.85 8.98
CA GLU A 171 -6.55 -4.48 10.39
C GLU A 171 -7.99 -4.39 10.91
N LEU A 172 -8.90 -3.76 10.17
CA LEU A 172 -10.32 -3.68 10.49
C LEU A 172 -10.97 -5.05 10.68
N ASN A 173 -10.61 -6.01 9.82
CA ASN A 173 -11.17 -7.36 9.84
C ASN A 173 -10.43 -8.30 10.79
N GLY A 174 -9.38 -7.84 11.49
CA GLY A 174 -8.53 -8.68 12.33
C GLY A 174 -7.88 -9.83 11.55
N ALA A 175 -7.58 -9.60 10.27
CA ALA A 175 -7.01 -10.62 9.39
C ALA A 175 -5.64 -11.07 9.89
N LYS A 176 -5.45 -12.39 9.94
CA LYS A 176 -4.16 -12.99 10.27
C LYS A 176 -3.47 -13.44 8.98
N GLY A 177 -2.16 -13.17 8.89
CA GLY A 177 -1.36 -13.56 7.74
C GLY A 177 -1.03 -12.40 6.81
N PHE A 178 -0.54 -12.73 5.61
CA PHE A 178 -0.05 -11.77 4.64
C PHE A 178 -1.20 -11.19 3.80
N PRO A 179 -1.54 -9.89 3.93
CA PRO A 179 -2.74 -9.35 3.31
C PRO A 179 -2.61 -9.06 1.81
N PHE A 180 -1.39 -9.04 1.27
CA PHE A 180 -1.12 -8.63 -0.12
C PHE A 180 -1.05 -9.79 -1.13
N ASP A 181 -1.45 -11.00 -0.73
CA ASP A 181 -1.39 -12.19 -1.58
C ASP A 181 -2.11 -12.01 -2.94
N GLY A 182 -3.22 -11.28 -2.96
CA GLY A 182 -3.93 -10.91 -4.21
C GLY A 182 -3.08 -10.08 -5.14
N SER A 183 -2.47 -8.99 -4.64
CA SER A 183 -1.61 -8.09 -5.43
C SER A 183 -0.36 -8.82 -5.94
N TYR A 184 0.24 -9.70 -5.12
CA TYR A 184 1.38 -10.54 -5.53
C TYR A 184 1.00 -11.50 -6.66
N ARG A 185 -0.13 -12.20 -6.57
CA ARG A 185 -0.60 -13.08 -7.64
C ARG A 185 -0.86 -12.33 -8.95
N SER A 186 -1.50 -11.17 -8.88
CA SER A 186 -1.75 -10.32 -10.06
C SER A 186 -0.44 -9.87 -10.70
N TYR A 187 0.50 -9.37 -9.90
CA TYR A 187 1.83 -8.99 -10.37
C TYR A 187 2.57 -10.17 -11.02
N ILE A 188 2.65 -11.33 -10.35
CA ILE A 188 3.32 -12.52 -10.88
C ILE A 188 2.66 -13.01 -12.18
N SER A 189 1.34 -12.88 -12.29
CA SER A 189 0.63 -13.23 -13.53
C SER A 189 1.02 -12.30 -14.68
N LEU A 190 1.13 -10.98 -14.41
CA LEU A 190 1.57 -10.01 -15.43
C LEU A 190 2.98 -10.30 -15.91
N THR A 191 3.93 -10.60 -15.01
CA THR A 191 5.34 -10.88 -15.38
C THR A 191 5.50 -12.10 -16.29
N LYS A 192 4.51 -12.99 -16.33
CA LYS A 192 4.47 -14.18 -17.20
C LYS A 192 3.77 -13.91 -18.54
N SER A 193 3.20 -12.73 -18.70
CA SER A 193 2.49 -12.32 -19.92
C SER A 193 3.44 -11.52 -20.84
N PRO A 194 3.13 -11.42 -22.13
CA PRO A 194 3.88 -10.56 -23.06
C PRO A 194 3.56 -9.07 -22.90
N PHE A 195 2.70 -8.70 -21.96
CA PHE A 195 2.18 -7.35 -21.78
C PHE A 195 2.80 -6.61 -20.59
N ASP A 196 3.80 -7.19 -19.90
CA ASP A 196 4.46 -6.52 -18.79
C ASP A 196 5.24 -5.30 -19.27
N GLU A 197 5.00 -4.18 -18.62
CA GLU A 197 5.62 -2.87 -18.90
C GLU A 197 6.17 -2.25 -17.61
N PRO A 198 7.22 -1.40 -17.71
CA PRO A 198 7.71 -0.67 -16.54
C PRO A 198 6.61 0.15 -15.87
N ALA A 199 6.58 0.16 -14.55
CA ALA A 199 5.60 0.98 -13.80
C ALA A 199 5.82 2.49 -13.98
N SER A 200 6.98 2.91 -14.51
CA SER A 200 7.27 4.28 -14.93
C SER A 200 6.64 4.68 -16.26
N THR A 201 5.91 3.77 -16.93
CA THR A 201 5.16 4.11 -18.14
C THR A 201 4.07 5.13 -17.80
N HIS A 202 3.97 6.20 -18.61
CA HIS A 202 2.91 7.20 -18.50
C HIS A 202 1.53 6.52 -18.60
N SER A 203 0.55 6.94 -17.79
CA SER A 203 -0.77 6.28 -17.71
C SER A 203 -1.46 6.11 -19.07
N ASP A 204 -1.35 7.10 -19.96
CA ASP A 204 -1.96 7.06 -21.30
C ASP A 204 -1.14 6.26 -22.34
N HIS A 205 0.05 5.80 -21.98
CA HIS A 205 0.98 5.15 -22.94
C HIS A 205 1.10 3.63 -22.74
N TYR A 206 0.41 3.06 -21.76
CA TYR A 206 0.34 1.60 -21.63
C TYR A 206 -0.34 0.98 -22.85
N ASN A 207 0.23 -0.12 -23.36
CA ASN A 207 -0.32 -0.80 -24.53
C ASN A 207 -1.66 -1.51 -24.26
N THR A 208 -1.94 -1.85 -23.02
CA THR A 208 -3.19 -2.51 -22.61
C THR A 208 -3.69 -2.04 -21.25
N ASN A 209 -5.02 -2.04 -21.05
CA ASN A 209 -5.61 -1.76 -19.74
C ASN A 209 -5.17 -2.77 -18.67
N MET A 210 -4.87 -4.02 -19.05
CA MET A 210 -4.36 -5.03 -18.12
C MET A 210 -2.95 -4.65 -17.62
N ALA A 211 -2.07 -4.21 -18.50
CA ALA A 211 -0.73 -3.72 -18.13
C ALA A 211 -0.83 -2.50 -17.21
N TYR A 212 -1.66 -1.51 -17.57
CA TYR A 212 -1.92 -0.33 -16.73
C TYR A 212 -2.43 -0.72 -15.34
N SER A 213 -3.57 -1.40 -15.28
CA SER A 213 -4.22 -1.70 -13.99
C SER A 213 -3.35 -2.57 -13.08
N THR A 214 -2.66 -3.57 -13.63
CA THR A 214 -1.79 -4.41 -12.80
C THR A 214 -0.51 -3.67 -12.37
N SER A 215 0.07 -2.84 -13.23
CA SER A 215 1.30 -2.10 -12.90
C SER A 215 1.04 -0.95 -11.94
N ALA A 216 -0.01 -0.16 -12.17
CA ALA A 216 -0.35 0.95 -11.29
C ALA A 216 -0.80 0.45 -9.90
N TYR A 217 -1.79 -0.44 -9.85
CA TYR A 217 -2.38 -0.93 -8.59
C TYR A 217 -1.53 -2.02 -7.94
N SER A 218 -1.53 -3.22 -8.52
CA SER A 218 -0.96 -4.41 -7.88
C SER A 218 0.56 -4.34 -7.74
N LYS A 219 1.31 -3.99 -8.80
CA LYS A 219 2.77 -3.86 -8.74
C LYS A 219 3.19 -2.70 -7.83
N GLY A 220 2.43 -1.59 -7.80
CA GLY A 220 2.67 -0.49 -6.87
C GLY A 220 2.44 -0.89 -5.42
N ALA A 221 1.38 -1.67 -5.11
CA ALA A 221 1.16 -2.22 -3.78
C ALA A 221 2.26 -3.24 -3.38
N VAL A 222 2.70 -4.08 -4.32
CA VAL A 222 3.83 -5.00 -4.11
C VAL A 222 5.12 -4.23 -3.83
N PHE A 223 5.39 -3.13 -4.55
CA PHE A 223 6.52 -2.25 -4.27
C PHE A 223 6.52 -1.80 -2.80
N MET A 224 5.41 -1.31 -2.28
CA MET A 224 5.31 -0.86 -0.89
C MET A 224 5.46 -2.00 0.13
N SER A 225 4.87 -3.16 -0.15
CA SER A 225 5.01 -4.35 0.69
C SER A 225 6.45 -4.87 0.69
N GLN A 226 7.04 -4.94 -0.50
CA GLN A 226 8.42 -5.39 -0.71
C GLN A 226 9.45 -4.44 -0.09
N LEU A 227 9.17 -3.14 -0.04
CA LEU A 227 10.01 -2.18 0.68
C LEU A 227 10.14 -2.59 2.16
N GLY A 228 9.04 -3.03 2.81
CA GLY A 228 9.08 -3.56 4.17
C GLY A 228 9.96 -4.81 4.32
N TYR A 229 10.03 -5.67 3.30
CA TYR A 229 10.98 -6.79 3.29
C TYR A 229 12.45 -6.31 3.26
N VAL A 230 12.74 -5.25 2.49
CA VAL A 230 14.12 -4.74 2.31
C VAL A 230 14.62 -3.95 3.51
N ILE A 231 13.80 -3.06 4.08
CA ILE A 231 14.21 -2.14 5.15
C ILE A 231 13.66 -2.50 6.53
N GLY A 232 12.76 -3.49 6.62
CA GLY A 232 11.99 -3.84 7.82
C GLY A 232 10.63 -3.13 7.87
N ASP A 233 9.58 -3.86 8.25
CA ASP A 233 8.20 -3.35 8.27
C ASP A 233 8.03 -2.14 9.19
N SER A 234 8.67 -2.16 10.36
CA SER A 234 8.62 -1.05 11.31
C SER A 234 9.26 0.24 10.76
N ILE A 235 10.36 0.10 10.02
CA ILE A 235 11.03 1.23 9.36
C ILE A 235 10.17 1.77 8.23
N ARG A 236 9.59 0.89 7.38
CA ARG A 236 8.65 1.31 6.33
C ARG A 236 7.48 2.10 6.90
N ASP A 237 6.92 1.68 8.04
CA ASP A 237 5.81 2.39 8.67
C ASP A 237 6.21 3.81 9.13
N GLN A 238 7.44 3.96 9.62
CA GLN A 238 7.98 5.28 9.93
C GLN A 238 8.22 6.10 8.66
N VAL A 239 8.64 5.47 7.55
CA VAL A 239 8.79 6.15 6.25
C VAL A 239 7.47 6.75 5.78
N LEU A 240 6.34 6.05 5.95
CA LEU A 240 5.02 6.57 5.56
C LEU A 240 4.67 7.85 6.33
N ILE A 241 4.91 7.88 7.63
CA ILE A 241 4.69 9.07 8.48
C ILE A 241 5.67 10.20 8.12
N ASP A 242 6.94 9.88 7.89
CA ASP A 242 7.94 10.87 7.49
C ASP A 242 7.61 11.48 6.12
N TYR A 243 7.17 10.64 5.17
CA TYR A 243 6.73 11.08 3.84
C TYR A 243 5.52 12.01 3.93
N TYR A 244 4.50 11.63 4.71
CA TYR A 244 3.35 12.48 5.00
C TYR A 244 3.78 13.85 5.59
N ASN A 245 4.65 13.85 6.59
CA ASN A 245 5.08 15.08 7.24
C ASN A 245 5.95 15.98 6.35
N ALA A 246 6.80 15.39 5.53
CA ALA A 246 7.72 16.12 4.67
C ALA A 246 7.05 16.66 3.40
N TRP A 247 6.10 15.90 2.83
CA TRP A 247 5.69 16.11 1.45
C TRP A 247 4.22 16.47 1.24
N ARG A 248 3.34 16.37 2.24
CA ARG A 248 1.97 16.84 2.05
C ARG A 248 1.95 18.29 1.55
N PHE A 249 1.13 18.55 0.53
CA PHE A 249 0.99 19.82 -0.19
C PHE A 249 2.23 20.29 -0.99
N LYS A 250 3.10 19.37 -1.45
CA LYS A 250 4.38 19.76 -2.08
C LYS A 250 4.75 19.05 -3.39
N HIS A 251 3.92 18.23 -3.97
CA HIS A 251 4.09 17.60 -5.28
C HIS A 251 5.36 16.72 -5.42
N PRO A 252 5.56 15.69 -4.57
CA PRO A 252 6.73 14.82 -4.65
C PRO A 252 6.71 13.95 -5.91
N ASN A 253 7.91 13.53 -6.30
CA ASN A 253 8.16 12.54 -7.33
C ASN A 253 8.76 11.25 -6.73
N PRO A 254 9.00 10.19 -7.53
CA PRO A 254 9.58 8.94 -7.04
C PRO A 254 10.87 9.08 -6.24
N ASN A 255 11.76 9.99 -6.65
CA ASN A 255 13.03 10.19 -5.94
C ASN A 255 12.82 10.77 -4.54
N ASP A 256 11.82 11.62 -4.38
CA ASP A 256 11.51 12.24 -3.09
C ASP A 256 11.03 11.20 -2.07
N PHE A 257 10.20 10.24 -2.50
CA PHE A 257 9.79 9.12 -1.67
C PHE A 257 10.99 8.22 -1.30
N VAL A 258 11.81 7.86 -2.28
CA VAL A 258 12.99 7.00 -2.08
C VAL A 258 13.97 7.64 -1.11
N ARG A 259 14.24 8.94 -1.23
CA ARG A 259 15.12 9.69 -0.30
C ARG A 259 14.60 9.70 1.14
N VAL A 260 13.27 9.75 1.34
CA VAL A 260 12.69 9.63 2.69
C VAL A 260 12.96 8.23 3.24
N ALA A 261 12.79 7.20 2.41
CA ALA A 261 13.06 5.81 2.81
C ALA A 261 14.54 5.57 3.12
N GLU A 262 15.46 6.08 2.30
CA GLU A 262 16.90 6.02 2.51
C GLU A 262 17.33 6.72 3.81
N LYS A 263 16.82 7.93 4.00
CA LYS A 263 17.12 8.71 5.22
C LYS A 263 16.64 7.99 6.49
N ARG A 264 15.50 7.33 6.45
CA ARG A 264 14.95 6.61 7.60
C ARG A 264 15.65 5.27 7.84
N SER A 265 15.95 4.53 6.79
CA SER A 265 16.54 3.19 6.89
C SER A 265 18.06 3.20 7.02
N GLY A 266 18.73 4.24 6.53
CA GLY A 266 20.18 4.27 6.37
C GLY A 266 20.72 3.39 5.24
N LEU A 267 19.83 2.90 4.35
CA LEU A 267 20.16 2.04 3.22
C LEU A 267 20.03 2.79 1.90
N GLU A 268 20.86 2.46 0.92
CA GLU A 268 20.73 2.92 -0.46
C GLU A 268 19.63 2.15 -1.18
N LEU A 269 18.69 2.87 -1.81
CA LEU A 269 17.51 2.30 -2.44
C LEU A 269 17.31 2.71 -3.91
N ASP A 270 18.26 3.41 -4.53
CA ASP A 270 18.18 3.75 -5.95
C ASP A 270 18.09 2.50 -6.83
N TRP A 271 18.82 1.43 -6.50
CA TRP A 271 18.72 0.14 -7.16
C TRP A 271 17.29 -0.44 -7.05
N TYR A 272 16.64 -0.29 -5.89
CA TYR A 272 15.30 -0.80 -5.62
C TYR A 272 14.27 -0.12 -6.53
N LYS A 273 14.30 1.23 -6.58
CA LYS A 273 13.47 2.02 -7.51
C LYS A 273 13.72 1.63 -8.97
N GLU A 274 15.00 1.55 -9.38
CA GLU A 274 15.37 1.24 -10.75
C GLU A 274 14.79 -0.10 -11.22
N TYR A 275 14.95 -1.14 -10.40
CA TYR A 275 14.45 -2.46 -10.77
C TYR A 275 12.92 -2.56 -10.71
N TRP A 276 12.29 -2.04 -9.66
CA TRP A 276 10.84 -2.14 -9.49
C TRP A 276 10.06 -1.26 -10.45
N ILE A 277 10.51 -0.04 -10.67
CA ILE A 277 9.73 1.01 -11.36
C ILE A 277 10.15 1.14 -12.81
N ASN A 278 11.45 1.14 -13.10
CA ASN A 278 11.97 1.41 -14.44
C ASN A 278 12.24 0.14 -15.26
N SER A 279 11.91 -1.03 -14.75
CA SER A 279 12.15 -2.29 -15.46
C SER A 279 11.03 -3.32 -15.26
N THR A 280 11.06 -4.36 -16.11
CA THR A 280 10.22 -5.57 -16.01
C THR A 280 11.01 -6.76 -15.49
N LYS A 281 12.17 -6.54 -14.87
CA LYS A 281 12.97 -7.60 -14.28
C LYS A 281 12.29 -8.19 -13.06
N THR A 282 12.46 -9.49 -12.84
CA THR A 282 11.79 -10.24 -11.79
C THR A 282 12.77 -10.82 -10.79
N ILE A 283 12.26 -11.04 -9.58
CA ILE A 283 12.94 -11.78 -8.51
C ILE A 283 12.68 -13.27 -8.72
N ASP A 284 13.73 -14.08 -8.71
CA ASP A 284 13.66 -15.54 -8.69
C ASP A 284 14.98 -16.03 -8.06
N TYR A 285 14.90 -16.61 -6.86
CA TYR A 285 16.01 -17.19 -6.12
C TYR A 285 15.75 -18.66 -5.87
N ALA A 286 16.79 -19.48 -5.97
CA ALA A 286 16.67 -20.92 -5.79
C ALA A 286 17.68 -21.43 -4.76
N VAL A 287 17.25 -22.40 -3.95
CA VAL A 287 18.17 -23.24 -3.16
C VAL A 287 18.83 -24.22 -4.14
N GLY A 288 20.15 -24.14 -4.25
CA GLY A 288 20.95 -25.05 -5.07
C GLY A 288 21.55 -26.20 -4.26
N ASP A 289 22.74 -26.63 -4.67
CA ASP A 289 23.42 -27.77 -4.06
C ASP A 289 23.93 -27.43 -2.65
N ILE A 290 24.02 -28.45 -1.80
CA ILE A 290 24.65 -28.38 -0.51
C ILE A 290 25.94 -29.22 -0.57
N ASN A 291 27.04 -28.57 -0.26
CA ASN A 291 28.36 -29.19 -0.24
C ASN A 291 28.91 -29.24 1.18
N LEU A 292 29.78 -30.22 1.44
CA LEU A 292 30.54 -30.26 2.69
C LEU A 292 31.87 -29.54 2.49
N VAL A 293 32.15 -28.61 3.41
CA VAL A 293 33.44 -27.92 3.49
C VAL A 293 33.91 -28.02 4.95
N ASN A 294 34.99 -28.75 5.19
CA ASN A 294 35.52 -29.01 6.53
C ASN A 294 34.43 -29.53 7.52
N ASP A 295 33.69 -30.55 7.09
CA ASP A 295 32.58 -31.19 7.81
C ASP A 295 31.37 -30.27 8.12
N LYS A 296 31.34 -29.08 7.58
CA LYS A 296 30.24 -28.12 7.67
C LYS A 296 29.48 -28.01 6.37
N ALA A 297 28.19 -27.73 6.46
CA ALA A 297 27.38 -27.51 5.28
C ALA A 297 27.66 -26.14 4.65
N ASN A 298 27.73 -26.12 3.33
CA ASN A 298 27.82 -24.91 2.52
C ASN A 298 26.69 -24.94 1.49
N ILE A 299 25.71 -24.04 1.63
CA ILE A 299 24.49 -23.99 0.83
C ILE A 299 24.71 -23.05 -0.33
N THR A 300 24.49 -23.54 -1.54
CA THR A 300 24.50 -22.71 -2.75
C THR A 300 23.15 -22.05 -2.92
N ILE A 301 23.11 -20.71 -2.98
CA ILE A 301 21.93 -19.92 -3.35
C ILE A 301 22.15 -19.39 -4.78
N LYS A 302 21.16 -19.56 -5.65
CA LYS A 302 21.22 -19.11 -7.04
C LYS A 302 20.25 -17.95 -7.25
N ARG A 303 20.72 -16.87 -7.86
CA ARG A 303 19.86 -15.81 -8.39
C ARG A 303 19.50 -16.16 -9.85
N VAL A 304 18.29 -16.67 -10.04
CA VAL A 304 17.76 -17.07 -11.35
C VAL A 304 17.18 -15.85 -12.07
N GLY A 305 16.44 -15.01 -11.34
CA GLY A 305 15.90 -13.75 -11.83
C GLY A 305 16.97 -12.68 -12.03
N LYS A 306 16.61 -11.62 -12.75
CA LYS A 306 17.52 -10.51 -13.06
C LYS A 306 17.42 -9.35 -12.06
N MET A 307 16.45 -9.36 -11.16
CA MET A 307 16.31 -8.36 -10.10
C MET A 307 17.00 -8.87 -8.83
N PRO A 308 18.06 -8.21 -8.36
CA PRO A 308 18.75 -8.60 -7.13
C PRO A 308 17.96 -8.16 -5.90
N MET A 309 18.08 -8.95 -4.82
CA MET A 309 17.47 -8.66 -3.51
C MET A 309 18.42 -9.07 -2.39
N PRO A 310 18.37 -8.42 -1.21
CA PRO A 310 18.84 -9.06 0.00
C PRO A 310 17.96 -10.26 0.31
N ILE A 311 18.51 -11.30 0.91
CA ILE A 311 17.74 -12.52 1.16
C ILE A 311 17.86 -13.02 2.60
N ASP A 312 16.77 -13.54 3.13
CA ASP A 312 16.71 -14.33 4.35
C ASP A 312 16.68 -15.82 3.98
N VAL A 313 17.56 -16.60 4.59
CA VAL A 313 17.60 -18.06 4.41
C VAL A 313 17.40 -18.71 5.78
N LEU A 314 16.28 -19.38 5.96
CA LEU A 314 15.99 -20.13 7.18
C LEU A 314 16.52 -21.57 7.05
N VAL A 315 17.34 -21.97 7.99
CA VAL A 315 17.78 -23.36 8.14
C VAL A 315 17.06 -23.97 9.34
N THR A 316 16.34 -25.04 9.10
CA THR A 316 15.71 -25.83 10.16
C THR A 316 16.45 -27.15 10.32
N TYR A 317 16.81 -27.48 11.55
CA TYR A 317 17.53 -28.70 11.90
C TYR A 317 16.59 -29.84 12.32
N LYS A 318 17.11 -31.08 12.31
CA LYS A 318 16.36 -32.28 12.72
C LYS A 318 15.95 -32.27 14.19
N ASP A 319 16.71 -31.57 15.04
CA ASP A 319 16.39 -31.33 16.45
C ASP A 319 15.29 -30.28 16.69
N GLY A 320 14.78 -29.65 15.60
CA GLY A 320 13.78 -28.60 15.66
C GLY A 320 14.34 -27.18 15.84
N SER A 321 15.63 -27.05 16.11
CA SER A 321 16.27 -25.71 16.19
C SER A 321 16.31 -25.04 14.82
N GLN A 322 16.40 -23.70 14.82
CA GLN A 322 16.40 -22.88 13.60
C GLN A 322 17.49 -21.81 13.66
N GLU A 323 18.04 -21.49 12.51
CA GLU A 323 18.95 -20.35 12.30
C GLU A 323 18.50 -19.53 11.08
N MET A 324 18.57 -18.21 11.19
CA MET A 324 18.34 -17.29 10.07
C MET A 324 19.68 -16.80 9.55
N HIS A 325 19.90 -16.94 8.24
CA HIS A 325 21.08 -16.41 7.56
C HIS A 325 20.62 -15.26 6.66
N TYR A 326 21.02 -14.04 7.00
CA TYR A 326 20.73 -12.86 6.22
C TYR A 326 21.92 -12.52 5.32
N VAL A 327 21.66 -12.44 4.03
CA VAL A 327 22.65 -12.05 3.02
C VAL A 327 22.28 -10.68 2.46
N PRO A 328 22.95 -9.61 2.91
CA PRO A 328 22.71 -8.27 2.39
C PRO A 328 23.06 -8.18 0.91
N LEU A 329 22.40 -7.29 0.18
CA LEU A 329 22.82 -6.92 -1.17
C LEU A 329 23.89 -5.83 -1.09
N ASN A 330 24.98 -5.94 -1.85
CA ASN A 330 26.04 -4.94 -1.82
C ASN A 330 25.58 -3.55 -2.28
N LEU A 331 24.53 -3.44 -3.09
CA LEU A 331 23.96 -2.17 -3.55
C LEU A 331 23.26 -1.37 -2.46
N GLN A 332 22.85 -1.99 -1.36
CA GLN A 332 22.11 -1.31 -0.28
C GLN A 332 23.02 -0.68 0.80
N PHE A 333 24.31 -1.01 0.83
CA PHE A 333 25.33 -0.49 1.76
C PHE A 333 24.95 -0.59 3.25
N GLY A 334 24.31 -1.69 3.64
CA GLY A 334 23.90 -1.91 5.03
C GLY A 334 23.00 -3.14 5.16
N GLU A 335 22.32 -3.23 6.30
CA GLU A 335 21.43 -4.34 6.62
C GLU A 335 20.14 -3.86 7.28
N LYS A 336 19.03 -4.58 7.06
CA LYS A 336 17.80 -4.31 7.78
C LYS A 336 17.90 -4.73 9.25
N PRO A 337 17.10 -4.15 10.16
CA PRO A 337 16.99 -4.62 11.54
C PRO A 337 16.61 -6.10 11.63
N VAL A 338 16.94 -6.73 12.77
CA VAL A 338 16.51 -8.10 13.06
C VAL A 338 14.98 -8.14 13.18
N GLU A 339 14.37 -9.09 12.51
CA GLU A 339 12.92 -9.36 12.59
C GLU A 339 12.69 -10.74 13.23
N GLY A 340 11.77 -10.82 14.18
CA GLY A 340 11.46 -12.06 14.89
C GLY A 340 12.52 -12.48 15.91
N ASN A 341 12.41 -13.74 16.36
CA ASN A 341 13.20 -14.28 17.49
C ASN A 341 14.18 -15.41 17.09
N VAL A 342 14.28 -15.73 15.79
CA VAL A 342 15.23 -16.74 15.31
C VAL A 342 16.64 -16.12 15.32
N PRO A 343 17.65 -16.79 15.90
CA PRO A 343 19.03 -16.29 15.86
C PRO A 343 19.48 -16.00 14.42
N ARG A 344 20.01 -14.79 14.18
CA ARG A 344 20.37 -14.32 12.85
C ARG A 344 21.89 -14.19 12.71
N THR A 345 22.44 -14.78 11.67
CA THR A 345 23.80 -14.57 11.20
C THR A 345 23.79 -13.67 9.96
N VAL A 346 24.54 -12.59 9.98
CA VAL A 346 24.70 -11.70 8.83
C VAL A 346 25.93 -12.11 8.06
N HIS A 347 25.77 -12.33 6.76
CA HIS A 347 26.84 -12.70 5.85
C HIS A 347 27.47 -11.50 5.16
N VAL A 348 28.61 -11.71 4.48
CA VAL A 348 29.19 -10.71 3.59
C VAL A 348 28.17 -10.37 2.49
N ALA A 349 28.06 -9.10 2.16
CA ALA A 349 27.07 -8.64 1.18
C ALA A 349 27.29 -9.33 -0.19
N TRP A 350 26.18 -9.81 -0.78
CA TRP A 350 26.18 -10.43 -2.10
C TRP A 350 26.44 -9.38 -3.18
N LYS A 351 27.45 -9.59 -4.00
CA LYS A 351 27.73 -8.74 -5.15
C LYS A 351 26.68 -9.03 -6.24
N TRP A 352 25.91 -8.02 -6.60
CA TRP A 352 24.82 -8.16 -7.57
C TRP A 352 25.21 -8.77 -8.91
N VAL A 353 26.49 -8.68 -9.30
CA VAL A 353 27.02 -9.28 -10.56
C VAL A 353 27.17 -10.79 -10.47
N ASP A 354 27.30 -11.34 -9.27
CA ASP A 354 27.50 -12.77 -9.08
C ASP A 354 26.15 -13.49 -9.09
N PRO A 355 25.94 -14.52 -9.95
CA PRO A 355 24.67 -15.22 -9.99
C PRO A 355 24.51 -16.27 -8.87
N VAL A 356 25.53 -16.51 -8.09
CA VAL A 356 25.59 -17.56 -7.07
C VAL A 356 26.22 -17.01 -5.79
N TYR A 357 25.67 -17.42 -4.65
CA TYR A 357 26.22 -17.13 -3.32
C TYR A 357 26.33 -18.42 -2.49
N GLN A 358 27.36 -18.46 -1.63
CA GLN A 358 27.60 -19.60 -0.75
C GLN A 358 27.30 -19.19 0.71
N VAL A 359 26.31 -19.82 1.33
CA VAL A 359 25.95 -19.63 2.73
C VAL A 359 26.60 -20.74 3.56
N ALA A 360 27.61 -20.36 4.32
CA ALA A 360 28.29 -21.29 5.23
C ALA A 360 27.46 -21.50 6.51
N ILE A 361 27.21 -22.76 6.83
CA ILE A 361 26.44 -23.19 8.01
C ILE A 361 27.39 -23.79 9.04
N SER A 362 27.11 -23.56 10.33
CA SER A 362 27.96 -24.05 11.43
C SER A 362 27.86 -25.55 11.68
N LYS A 363 26.73 -26.17 11.29
CA LYS A 363 26.44 -27.60 11.50
C LYS A 363 26.65 -28.44 10.23
N SER A 364 26.65 -29.75 10.39
CA SER A 364 26.76 -30.71 9.30
C SER A 364 25.48 -30.77 8.48
N ILE A 365 25.61 -31.13 7.20
CA ILE A 365 24.45 -31.40 6.33
C ILE A 365 23.52 -32.49 6.91
N LYS A 366 24.05 -33.46 7.67
CA LYS A 366 23.29 -34.52 8.29
C LYS A 366 22.28 -34.03 9.34
N ASP A 367 22.55 -32.86 9.92
CA ASP A 367 21.70 -32.24 10.93
C ASP A 367 20.59 -31.37 10.32
N ILE A 368 20.68 -31.04 9.04
CA ILE A 368 19.74 -30.14 8.36
C ILE A 368 18.48 -30.94 7.96
N LYS A 369 17.31 -30.40 8.30
CA LYS A 369 16.00 -30.89 7.87
C LYS A 369 15.49 -30.17 6.65
N SER A 370 15.60 -28.83 6.63
CA SER A 370 15.16 -28.02 5.48
C SER A 370 15.87 -26.68 5.42
N ILE A 371 15.91 -26.13 4.21
CA ILE A 371 16.42 -24.79 3.89
C ILE A 371 15.32 -24.07 3.15
N GLU A 372 15.05 -22.81 3.50
CA GLU A 372 13.99 -22.02 2.90
C GLU A 372 14.42 -20.56 2.71
N ILE A 373 14.36 -20.06 1.48
CA ILE A 373 14.56 -18.66 1.15
C ILE A 373 13.24 -17.92 1.44
N ASP A 374 13.32 -16.76 2.07
CA ASP A 374 12.18 -15.93 2.46
C ASP A 374 11.04 -16.72 3.15
N PRO A 375 11.25 -17.21 4.37
CA PRO A 375 10.21 -17.91 5.12
C PRO A 375 9.03 -17.00 5.49
N SER A 376 9.21 -15.68 5.36
CA SER A 376 8.14 -14.69 5.61
C SER A 376 7.10 -14.61 4.48
N LEU A 377 7.37 -15.18 3.32
CA LEU A 377 6.57 -15.11 2.10
C LEU A 377 6.36 -13.67 1.57
N ARG A 378 7.17 -12.70 2.03
CA ARG A 378 7.06 -11.29 1.62
C ARG A 378 7.84 -10.96 0.35
N MET A 379 8.89 -11.71 0.01
CA MET A 379 9.63 -11.48 -1.22
C MET A 379 8.75 -11.87 -2.43
N ALA A 380 8.66 -11.00 -3.41
CA ALA A 380 7.85 -11.20 -4.62
C ALA A 380 8.58 -12.08 -5.64
N ASP A 381 9.01 -13.26 -5.18
CA ASP A 381 9.64 -14.27 -6.02
C ASP A 381 8.61 -14.88 -6.97
N VAL A 382 8.91 -14.88 -8.27
CA VAL A 382 7.98 -15.35 -9.30
C VAL A 382 7.91 -16.89 -9.42
N ASN A 383 8.83 -17.58 -8.74
CA ASN A 383 8.89 -19.05 -8.74
C ASN A 383 9.23 -19.62 -7.35
N ARG A 384 8.28 -19.58 -6.45
CA ARG A 384 8.50 -20.05 -5.08
C ARG A 384 8.71 -21.57 -4.93
N SER A 385 8.52 -22.35 -5.98
CA SER A 385 8.72 -23.79 -5.93
C SER A 385 10.21 -24.20 -5.77
N ASN A 386 11.14 -23.29 -6.08
CA ASN A 386 12.59 -23.50 -5.95
C ASN A 386 13.19 -22.81 -4.71
N ASN A 387 12.38 -22.12 -3.89
CA ASN A 387 12.84 -21.45 -2.66
C ASN A 387 13.08 -22.39 -1.49
N LYS A 388 12.63 -23.63 -1.56
CA LYS A 388 12.72 -24.57 -0.45
C LYS A 388 13.31 -25.90 -0.86
N LEU A 389 14.22 -26.39 -0.03
CA LEU A 389 14.79 -27.73 -0.11
C LEU A 389 14.52 -28.46 1.20
N VAL A 390 13.93 -29.65 1.11
CA VAL A 390 13.77 -30.58 2.24
C VAL A 390 14.78 -31.71 2.04
N ILE A 391 15.56 -32.01 3.08
CA ILE A 391 16.56 -33.09 3.06
C ILE A 391 15.88 -34.34 3.60
N PRO A 392 15.83 -35.43 2.84
CA PRO A 392 15.32 -36.69 3.32
C PRO A 392 16.10 -37.22 4.55
N ASP A 393 15.44 -37.97 5.40
CA ASP A 393 16.04 -38.58 6.61
C ASP A 393 17.14 -39.61 6.30
#